data_1858bb101878dd940e732ca21dc1ca63
#
_entry.id   1858bb101878dd940e732ca21dc1ca63
#
_cell.length_a   1.000
_cell.length_b   1.000
_cell.length_c   1.000
_cell.angle_alpha   90.00
_cell.angle_beta   90.00
_cell.angle_gamma   90.00
#
_symmetry.space_group_name_H-M   'P 1'
#
loop_
_entity.id
_entity.type
_entity.pdbx_description
1 polymer ?
#
loop_
_entity_poly.entity_id
_entity_poly.type
_entity_poly.pdbx_seq_one_letter_code
_entity_poly.pdbx_strand_id
1 'polypeptide(L)'
;VELFCDVDDFCRVFIPQWEKQLIRDGTRKRNRACRMTMSEIMTVIIAFHMSNHRDFKNYYKGYIAKFYRSHFPNLLSYTRFLEVMPKAIVPLSSYFSILKGESTGIEFIDSTSIKVCHNLRIPRHKTFNNIAQRGKGTMGWFYGFKLHLVTNFKGEIVDAKLTTANVHDTKPVLELSKKLTGKLYADKGYISKKLSASLKDKGVDLITTVRRNMKAKAISLWDRAMLSRRFIIETINDQLKNISQVEHSRHRSPNGFMLNLLAGLVAYCLKDNKPTLNLTDIERNSMIIA
;
A
#
# COMPACT_ATOMS: atom_id res chain seq x y z
N VAL A 1 17.41 14.48 -6.00
CA VAL A 1 16.99 15.19 -7.23
C VAL A 1 16.03 14.30 -8.03
N GLU A 2 16.40 13.09 -8.35
CA GLU A 2 15.64 12.12 -9.15
C GLU A 2 14.20 11.94 -8.66
N LEU A 3 14.00 11.58 -7.39
CA LEU A 3 12.66 11.51 -6.78
C LEU A 3 11.83 12.79 -6.98
N PHE A 4 12.47 13.97 -6.90
CA PHE A 4 11.74 15.23 -7.10
C PHE A 4 11.31 15.37 -8.57
N CYS A 5 12.16 15.03 -9.52
CA CYS A 5 11.83 15.09 -10.94
C CYS A 5 10.62 14.19 -11.27
N ASP A 6 10.64 12.94 -10.83
CA ASP A 6 9.54 11.99 -11.06
C ASP A 6 8.21 12.49 -10.47
N VAL A 7 8.27 13.00 -9.24
CA VAL A 7 7.08 13.55 -8.58
C VAL A 7 6.62 14.85 -9.24
N ASP A 8 7.54 15.69 -9.71
CA ASP A 8 7.21 16.97 -10.37
C ASP A 8 6.58 16.75 -11.75
N ASP A 9 7.10 15.81 -12.53
CA ASP A 9 6.51 15.44 -13.82
C ASP A 9 5.06 14.95 -13.67
N PHE A 10 4.80 14.10 -12.67
CA PHE A 10 3.43 13.73 -12.32
C PHE A 10 2.59 14.94 -11.91
N CYS A 11 3.10 15.79 -11.02
CA CYS A 11 2.36 16.94 -10.49
C CYS A 11 2.04 17.98 -11.57
N ARG A 12 2.92 18.22 -12.52
CA ARG A 12 2.70 19.15 -13.65
C ARG A 12 1.47 18.77 -14.48
N VAL A 13 1.23 17.48 -14.64
CA VAL A 13 0.07 16.98 -15.39
C VAL A 13 -1.18 16.91 -14.50
N PHE A 14 -1.06 16.32 -13.32
CA PHE A 14 -2.20 15.99 -12.47
C PHE A 14 -2.79 17.21 -11.74
N ILE A 15 -1.95 18.07 -11.13
CA ILE A 15 -2.41 19.13 -10.23
C ILE A 15 -3.31 20.16 -10.92
N PRO A 16 -2.98 20.68 -12.13
CA PRO A 16 -3.85 21.65 -12.80
C PRO A 16 -5.26 21.11 -13.10
N GLN A 17 -5.35 19.83 -13.48
CA GLN A 17 -6.62 19.18 -13.78
C GLN A 17 -7.45 18.96 -12.51
N TRP A 18 -6.81 18.48 -11.46
CA TRP A 18 -7.44 18.27 -10.16
C TRP A 18 -7.94 19.56 -9.52
N GLU A 19 -7.16 20.65 -9.57
CA GLU A 19 -7.57 21.95 -9.04
C GLU A 19 -8.76 22.55 -9.81
N LYS A 20 -8.79 22.43 -11.13
CA LYS A 20 -9.95 22.81 -11.96
C LYS A 20 -11.20 22.03 -11.54
N GLN A 21 -11.07 20.72 -11.30
CA GLN A 21 -12.19 19.90 -10.85
C GLN A 21 -12.70 20.35 -9.47
N LEU A 22 -11.81 20.60 -8.50
CA LEU A 22 -12.19 21.06 -7.16
C LEU A 22 -12.95 22.38 -7.18
N ILE A 23 -12.62 23.29 -8.09
CA ILE A 23 -13.32 24.55 -8.27
C ILE A 23 -14.69 24.31 -8.90
N ARG A 24 -14.75 23.50 -9.96
CA ARG A 24 -15.99 23.16 -10.68
C ARG A 24 -17.01 22.48 -9.75
N ASP A 25 -16.54 21.57 -8.90
CA ASP A 25 -17.39 20.81 -7.96
C ASP A 25 -17.76 21.64 -6.70
N GLY A 26 -17.35 22.92 -6.62
CA GLY A 26 -17.64 23.82 -5.50
C GLY A 26 -16.90 23.49 -4.20
N THR A 27 -16.07 22.46 -4.18
CA THR A 27 -15.28 22.06 -3.01
C THR A 27 -14.24 23.11 -2.65
N ARG A 28 -13.78 23.90 -3.62
CA ARG A 28 -12.82 24.97 -3.46
C ARG A 28 -13.31 26.23 -4.18
N LYS A 29 -13.43 27.35 -3.44
CA LYS A 29 -13.89 28.61 -4.03
C LYS A 29 -12.83 29.32 -4.89
N ARG A 30 -11.56 29.21 -4.54
CA ARG A 30 -10.43 29.79 -5.28
C ARG A 30 -9.12 29.04 -5.04
N ASN A 31 -8.22 29.08 -6.00
CA ASN A 31 -6.88 28.52 -5.83
C ASN A 31 -5.98 29.55 -5.11
N ARG A 32 -5.57 29.24 -3.87
CA ARG A 32 -4.59 30.03 -3.13
C ARG A 32 -3.25 29.30 -3.15
N ALA A 33 -2.27 29.88 -3.83
CA ALA A 33 -0.94 29.31 -3.92
C ALA A 33 -0.33 29.06 -2.51
N CYS A 34 0.27 27.90 -2.35
CA CYS A 34 1.14 27.60 -1.21
C CYS A 34 2.57 28.03 -1.56
N ARG A 35 3.38 28.41 -0.57
CA ARG A 35 4.79 28.74 -0.80
C ARG A 35 5.60 27.54 -1.31
N MET A 36 5.36 26.36 -0.77
CA MET A 36 5.86 25.10 -1.32
C MET A 36 4.90 24.56 -2.37
N THR A 37 5.45 24.03 -3.46
CA THR A 37 4.68 23.33 -4.49
C THR A 37 4.16 21.98 -3.97
N MET A 38 3.18 21.39 -4.64
CA MET A 38 2.71 20.04 -4.29
C MET A 38 3.82 19.01 -4.52
N SER A 39 4.63 19.18 -5.55
CA SER A 39 5.79 18.34 -5.85
C SER A 39 6.79 18.33 -4.69
N GLU A 40 7.14 19.50 -4.15
CA GLU A 40 8.03 19.61 -2.98
C GLU A 40 7.42 18.94 -1.74
N ILE A 41 6.12 19.15 -1.49
CA ILE A 41 5.43 18.54 -0.34
C ILE A 41 5.43 17.01 -0.46
N MET A 42 5.04 16.46 -1.62
CA MET A 42 5.03 15.02 -1.85
C MET A 42 6.43 14.43 -1.75
N THR A 43 7.43 15.07 -2.35
CA THR A 43 8.83 14.62 -2.28
C THR A 43 9.32 14.51 -0.84
N VAL A 44 9.06 15.51 0.01
CA VAL A 44 9.45 15.47 1.43
C VAL A 44 8.75 14.32 2.16
N ILE A 45 7.46 14.07 1.88
CA ILE A 45 6.70 12.99 2.53
C ILE A 45 7.20 11.61 2.07
N ILE A 46 7.41 11.41 0.77
CA ILE A 46 7.89 10.13 0.21
C ILE A 46 9.32 9.84 0.69
N ALA A 47 10.21 10.83 0.61
CA ALA A 47 11.61 10.70 1.03
C ALA A 47 11.77 10.36 2.52
N PHE A 48 10.81 10.72 3.38
CA PHE A 48 10.76 10.26 4.76
C PHE A 48 10.72 8.74 4.85
N HIS A 49 9.89 8.07 4.04
CA HIS A 49 9.75 6.62 4.00
C HIS A 49 10.91 5.89 3.31
N MET A 50 11.69 6.61 2.51
CA MET A 50 12.94 6.11 1.90
C MET A 50 14.16 6.34 2.80
N SER A 51 13.98 7.14 3.86
CA SER A 51 15.03 7.44 4.84
C SER A 51 14.93 6.51 6.06
N ASN A 52 16.03 6.37 6.81
CA ASN A 52 16.05 5.57 8.03
C ASN A 52 15.49 6.32 9.27
N HIS A 53 14.80 7.45 9.08
CA HIS A 53 14.25 8.22 10.18
C HIS A 53 12.94 7.62 10.69
N ARG A 54 12.83 7.45 12.01
CA ARG A 54 11.60 6.92 12.66
C ARG A 54 10.58 7.99 13.05
N ASP A 55 11.00 9.25 13.10
CA ASP A 55 10.20 10.38 13.56
C ASP A 55 10.22 11.50 12.53
N PHE A 56 9.05 11.83 12.00
CA PHE A 56 8.89 12.86 10.98
C PHE A 56 9.35 14.26 11.44
N LYS A 57 9.17 14.59 12.73
CA LYS A 57 9.61 15.88 13.27
C LYS A 57 11.13 16.01 13.22
N ASN A 58 11.85 14.97 13.64
CA ASN A 58 13.32 14.94 13.61
C ASN A 58 13.83 14.90 12.15
N TYR A 59 13.20 14.12 11.28
CA TYR A 59 13.48 14.15 9.86
C TYR A 59 13.31 15.56 9.27
N TYR A 60 12.17 16.20 9.48
CA TYR A 60 11.89 17.51 8.91
C TYR A 60 12.82 18.61 9.45
N LYS A 61 12.93 18.72 10.78
CA LYS A 61 13.72 19.78 11.44
C LYS A 61 15.22 19.50 11.44
N GLY A 62 15.62 18.25 11.70
CA GLY A 62 17.01 17.86 11.89
C GLY A 62 17.72 17.50 10.58
N TYR A 63 16.98 17.07 9.55
CA TYR A 63 17.56 16.64 8.29
C TYR A 63 17.15 17.54 7.13
N ILE A 64 15.88 17.66 6.78
CA ILE A 64 15.44 18.51 5.66
C ILE A 64 15.79 19.98 5.87
N ALA A 65 15.38 20.57 7.00
CA ALA A 65 15.61 21.99 7.24
C ALA A 65 17.09 22.35 7.46
N LYS A 66 17.92 21.38 7.85
CA LYS A 66 19.35 21.61 8.09
C LYS A 66 20.21 21.37 6.88
N PHE A 67 20.00 20.27 6.14
CA PHE A 67 20.88 19.84 5.07
C PHE A 67 20.34 20.08 3.65
N TYR A 68 19.01 20.21 3.50
CA TYR A 68 18.35 20.38 2.21
C TYR A 68 17.65 21.73 2.05
N ARG A 69 17.96 22.71 2.91
CA ARG A 69 17.34 24.03 2.85
C ARG A 69 17.54 24.74 1.52
N SER A 70 18.70 24.57 0.89
CA SER A 70 19.02 25.14 -0.43
C SER A 70 18.16 24.54 -1.55
N HIS A 71 17.77 23.27 -1.43
CA HIS A 71 16.89 22.59 -2.39
C HIS A 71 15.40 22.95 -2.21
N PHE A 72 15.03 23.47 -1.03
CA PHE A 72 13.68 23.90 -0.70
C PHE A 72 13.70 25.38 -0.25
N PRO A 73 13.89 26.35 -1.16
CA PRO A 73 14.05 27.76 -0.79
C PRO A 73 12.83 28.31 -0.04
N ASN A 74 11.64 27.79 -0.36
CA ASN A 74 10.37 28.17 0.25
C ASN A 74 9.90 27.23 1.36
N LEU A 75 10.83 26.48 1.99
CA LEU A 75 10.51 25.50 3.03
C LEU A 75 9.66 26.14 4.14
N LEU A 76 8.52 25.52 4.42
CA LEU A 76 7.58 25.97 5.45
C LEU A 76 8.12 25.69 6.85
N SER A 77 7.57 26.36 7.87
CA SER A 77 7.75 25.91 9.25
C SER A 77 7.14 24.53 9.45
N TYR A 78 7.65 23.74 10.37
CA TYR A 78 7.17 22.40 10.66
C TYR A 78 5.65 22.35 10.90
N THR A 79 5.14 23.27 11.71
CA THR A 79 3.70 23.35 12.02
C THR A 79 2.90 23.65 10.74
N ARG A 80 3.36 24.62 9.94
CA ARG A 80 2.68 24.95 8.68
C ARG A 80 2.75 23.80 7.67
N PHE A 81 3.84 23.08 7.63
CA PHE A 81 3.95 21.88 6.77
C PHE A 81 2.91 20.82 7.15
N LEU A 82 2.73 20.54 8.45
CA LEU A 82 1.70 19.60 8.91
C LEU A 82 0.27 20.03 8.58
N GLU A 83 -0.01 21.33 8.51
CA GLU A 83 -1.33 21.84 8.09
C GLU A 83 -1.59 21.68 6.60
N VAL A 84 -0.56 21.75 5.76
CA VAL A 84 -0.70 21.63 4.29
C VAL A 84 -0.58 20.17 3.81
N MET A 85 0.15 19.34 4.53
CA MET A 85 0.40 17.93 4.24
C MET A 85 -0.88 17.12 3.83
N PRO A 86 -2.05 17.29 4.50
CA PRO A 86 -3.27 16.57 4.13
C PRO A 86 -3.74 16.80 2.69
N LYS A 87 -3.37 17.91 2.07
CA LYS A 87 -3.71 18.19 0.66
C LYS A 87 -3.03 17.23 -0.31
N ALA A 88 -1.96 16.57 0.11
CA ALA A 88 -1.25 15.58 -0.70
C ALA A 88 -1.92 14.21 -0.74
N ILE A 89 -2.99 13.94 0.04
CA ILE A 89 -3.64 12.60 0.08
C ILE A 89 -4.12 12.19 -1.31
N VAL A 90 -4.87 13.03 -2.00
CA VAL A 90 -5.40 12.71 -3.34
C VAL A 90 -4.29 12.61 -4.38
N PRO A 91 -3.36 13.59 -4.49
CA PRO A 91 -2.20 13.45 -5.39
C PRO A 91 -1.38 12.19 -5.12
N LEU A 92 -1.06 11.86 -3.86
CA LEU A 92 -0.33 10.63 -3.51
C LEU A 92 -1.10 9.36 -3.90
N SER A 93 -2.42 9.33 -3.69
CA SER A 93 -3.27 8.20 -4.09
C SER A 93 -3.28 8.01 -5.61
N SER A 94 -3.37 9.11 -6.37
CA SER A 94 -3.32 9.08 -7.83
C SER A 94 -1.94 8.67 -8.33
N TYR A 95 -0.88 9.18 -7.72
CA TYR A 95 0.49 8.81 -8.06
C TYR A 95 0.76 7.32 -7.76
N PHE A 96 0.33 6.83 -6.59
CA PHE A 96 0.38 5.40 -6.28
C PHE A 96 -0.34 4.55 -7.34
N SER A 97 -1.49 5.01 -7.84
CA SER A 97 -2.26 4.27 -8.85
C SER A 97 -1.53 4.15 -10.20
N ILE A 98 -0.65 5.12 -10.52
CA ILE A 98 0.20 5.07 -11.73
C ILE A 98 1.41 4.16 -11.52
N LEU A 99 1.96 4.13 -10.30
CA LEU A 99 3.14 3.33 -9.96
C LEU A 99 2.85 1.85 -9.71
N LYS A 100 1.58 1.43 -9.71
CA LYS A 100 1.21 0.02 -9.57
C LYS A 100 1.78 -0.80 -10.72
N GLY A 101 2.26 -2.01 -10.39
CA GLY A 101 2.65 -3.00 -11.39
C GLY A 101 1.46 -3.59 -12.14
N GLU A 102 1.75 -4.20 -13.27
CA GLU A 102 0.76 -4.90 -14.09
C GLU A 102 0.58 -6.36 -13.65
N SER A 103 -0.58 -6.93 -13.99
CA SER A 103 -0.81 -8.37 -13.84
C SER A 103 0.10 -9.16 -14.77
N THR A 104 0.74 -10.18 -14.25
CA THR A 104 1.69 -11.04 -14.96
C THR A 104 1.20 -12.48 -15.15
N GLY A 105 0.00 -12.77 -14.63
CA GLY A 105 -0.57 -14.12 -14.61
C GLY A 105 -0.11 -14.97 -13.41
N ILE A 106 0.81 -14.45 -12.59
CA ILE A 106 1.31 -15.07 -11.35
C ILE A 106 1.27 -14.02 -10.25
N GLU A 107 0.18 -14.01 -9.50
CA GLU A 107 -0.02 -13.04 -8.43
C GLU A 107 -0.16 -13.72 -7.07
N PHE A 108 0.23 -12.99 -6.04
CA PHE A 108 0.12 -13.39 -4.65
C PHE A 108 -0.77 -12.39 -3.91
N ILE A 109 -1.67 -12.88 -3.08
CA ILE A 109 -2.51 -12.04 -2.23
C ILE A 109 -2.30 -12.38 -0.76
N ASP A 110 -2.19 -11.34 0.05
CA ASP A 110 -2.14 -11.47 1.50
C ASP A 110 -2.72 -10.23 2.18
N SER A 111 -3.02 -10.35 3.48
CA SER A 111 -3.43 -9.23 4.31
C SER A 111 -2.52 -9.09 5.51
N THR A 112 -2.13 -7.86 5.80
CA THR A 112 -1.34 -7.56 7.00
C THR A 112 -2.10 -6.62 7.93
N SER A 113 -2.02 -6.88 9.25
CA SER A 113 -2.63 -6.01 10.25
C SER A 113 -1.87 -4.69 10.36
N ILE A 114 -2.56 -3.57 10.49
CA ILE A 114 -2.01 -2.26 10.84
C ILE A 114 -2.65 -1.79 12.14
N LYS A 115 -1.89 -1.90 13.23
CA LYS A 115 -2.35 -1.54 14.57
C LYS A 115 -2.23 -0.04 14.77
N VAL A 116 -3.28 0.60 15.30
CA VAL A 116 -3.29 2.05 15.58
C VAL A 116 -3.02 2.37 17.05
N CYS A 117 -3.19 1.41 17.95
CA CYS A 117 -2.80 1.54 19.34
C CYS A 117 -2.67 0.16 20.01
N HIS A 118 -2.04 0.13 21.19
CA HIS A 118 -2.02 -1.06 22.03
C HIS A 118 -3.41 -1.34 22.60
N ASN A 119 -3.77 -2.63 22.79
CA ASN A 119 -5.11 -3.04 23.21
C ASN A 119 -5.60 -2.39 24.50
N LEU A 120 -4.74 -2.19 25.50
CA LEU A 120 -5.07 -1.52 26.76
C LEU A 120 -5.43 -0.04 26.59
N ARG A 121 -5.11 0.56 25.45
CA ARG A 121 -5.40 1.98 25.16
C ARG A 121 -6.71 2.18 24.40
N ILE A 122 -7.34 1.13 23.90
CA ILE A 122 -8.55 1.22 23.06
C ILE A 122 -9.64 2.09 23.73
N PRO A 123 -10.00 1.90 25.03
CA PRO A 123 -11.05 2.70 25.68
C PRO A 123 -10.77 4.20 25.69
N ARG A 124 -9.48 4.60 25.70
CA ARG A 124 -9.04 6.00 25.75
C ARG A 124 -8.67 6.56 24.38
N HIS A 125 -8.74 5.73 23.31
CA HIS A 125 -8.27 6.09 22.00
C HIS A 125 -9.35 6.84 21.19
N LYS A 126 -9.24 8.17 21.14
CA LYS A 126 -10.21 9.05 20.47
C LYS A 126 -9.97 9.21 18.97
N THR A 127 -8.69 9.18 18.52
CA THR A 127 -8.28 9.54 17.15
C THR A 127 -8.95 8.69 16.07
N PHE A 128 -9.11 7.38 16.30
CA PHE A 128 -9.70 6.45 15.35
C PHE A 128 -11.04 5.86 15.84
N ASN A 129 -11.68 6.53 16.81
CA ASN A 129 -13.00 6.12 17.25
C ASN A 129 -13.98 6.14 16.07
N ASN A 130 -14.77 5.10 15.91
CA ASN A 130 -15.71 4.87 14.80
C ASN A 130 -15.07 4.70 13.40
N ILE A 131 -13.72 4.78 13.26
CA ILE A 131 -13.02 4.59 12.00
C ILE A 131 -12.30 3.25 11.98
N ALA A 132 -11.57 2.91 13.05
CA ALA A 132 -10.92 1.61 13.22
C ALA A 132 -11.85 0.62 13.97
N GLN A 133 -11.58 -0.67 13.81
CA GLN A 133 -12.33 -1.75 14.45
C GLN A 133 -11.38 -2.75 15.11
N ARG A 134 -11.92 -3.57 16.04
CA ARG A 134 -11.20 -4.72 16.57
C ARG A 134 -11.23 -5.87 15.57
N GLY A 135 -10.09 -6.49 15.35
CA GLY A 135 -9.96 -7.70 14.56
C GLY A 135 -9.13 -8.74 15.28
N LYS A 136 -9.20 -9.98 14.85
CA LYS A 136 -8.38 -11.09 15.34
C LYS A 136 -7.42 -11.51 14.25
N GLY A 137 -6.14 -11.50 14.53
CA GLY A 137 -5.08 -12.03 13.68
C GLY A 137 -4.41 -13.23 14.33
N THR A 138 -3.37 -13.77 13.72
CA THR A 138 -2.56 -14.88 14.23
C THR A 138 -1.96 -14.57 15.61
N MET A 139 -1.56 -13.32 15.82
CA MET A 139 -0.98 -12.82 17.08
C MET A 139 -2.03 -12.35 18.11
N GLY A 140 -3.31 -12.73 17.93
CA GLY A 140 -4.39 -12.36 18.83
C GLY A 140 -5.20 -11.15 18.38
N TRP A 141 -5.91 -10.52 19.32
CA TRP A 141 -6.76 -9.34 19.07
C TRP A 141 -5.93 -8.08 18.86
N PHE A 142 -6.35 -7.25 17.91
CA PHE A 142 -5.78 -5.92 17.67
C PHE A 142 -6.88 -4.91 17.31
N TYR A 143 -6.55 -3.63 17.42
CA TYR A 143 -7.43 -2.52 17.02
C TYR A 143 -6.75 -1.72 15.90
N GLY A 144 -7.43 -1.59 14.77
CA GLY A 144 -6.87 -0.89 13.62
C GLY A 144 -7.49 -1.30 12.29
N PHE A 145 -6.64 -1.54 11.33
CA PHE A 145 -6.98 -1.82 9.93
C PHE A 145 -6.27 -3.09 9.43
N LYS A 146 -6.70 -3.57 8.27
CA LYS A 146 -5.97 -4.54 7.47
C LYS A 146 -5.61 -3.92 6.14
N LEU A 147 -4.34 -4.03 5.76
CA LEU A 147 -3.87 -3.72 4.43
C LEU A 147 -3.84 -5.03 3.63
N HIS A 148 -4.68 -5.11 2.60
CA HIS A 148 -4.70 -6.21 1.66
C HIS A 148 -3.86 -5.81 0.47
N LEU A 149 -2.94 -6.67 0.05
CA LEU A 149 -2.03 -6.46 -1.06
C LEU A 149 -2.17 -7.59 -2.08
N VAL A 150 -2.10 -7.22 -3.34
CA VAL A 150 -1.83 -8.13 -4.45
C VAL A 150 -0.50 -7.74 -5.05
N THR A 151 0.40 -8.69 -5.17
CA THR A 151 1.73 -8.48 -5.76
C THR A 151 1.97 -9.51 -6.86
N ASN A 152 2.73 -9.13 -7.88
CA ASN A 152 3.18 -10.06 -8.91
C ASN A 152 4.51 -10.74 -8.50
N PHE A 153 4.99 -11.68 -9.32
CA PHE A 153 6.24 -12.40 -9.05
C PHE A 153 7.49 -11.52 -9.13
N LYS A 154 7.39 -10.31 -9.73
CA LYS A 154 8.47 -9.31 -9.74
C LYS A 154 8.51 -8.48 -8.44
N GLY A 155 7.61 -8.74 -7.49
CA GLY A 155 7.49 -8.00 -6.24
C GLY A 155 6.84 -6.62 -6.38
N GLU A 156 6.22 -6.32 -7.51
CA GLU A 156 5.48 -5.09 -7.71
C GLU A 156 4.09 -5.19 -7.07
N ILE A 157 3.64 -4.10 -6.44
CA ILE A 157 2.26 -4.02 -5.93
C ILE A 157 1.32 -3.78 -7.11
N VAL A 158 0.49 -4.78 -7.42
CA VAL A 158 -0.52 -4.70 -8.49
C VAL A 158 -1.77 -4.00 -8.01
N ASP A 159 -2.20 -4.30 -6.77
CA ASP A 159 -3.29 -3.57 -6.13
C ASP A 159 -3.18 -3.61 -4.60
N ALA A 160 -3.81 -2.61 -3.95
CA ALA A 160 -3.84 -2.49 -2.50
C ALA A 160 -5.18 -1.96 -2.02
N LYS A 161 -5.68 -2.49 -0.89
CA LYS A 161 -6.90 -2.02 -0.26
C LYS A 161 -6.78 -2.00 1.26
N LEU A 162 -7.20 -0.90 1.86
CA LEU A 162 -7.31 -0.76 3.31
C LEU A 162 -8.74 -1.07 3.75
N THR A 163 -8.91 -1.92 4.76
CA THR A 163 -10.20 -2.21 5.40
C THR A 163 -10.08 -2.09 6.91
N THR A 164 -11.20 -1.99 7.61
CA THR A 164 -11.22 -2.13 9.07
C THR A 164 -10.83 -3.55 9.49
N ALA A 165 -10.25 -3.70 10.66
CA ALA A 165 -9.65 -4.97 11.13
C ALA A 165 -10.64 -6.14 11.24
N ASN A 166 -11.95 -5.88 11.38
CA ASN A 166 -13.01 -6.88 11.47
C ASN A 166 -13.46 -7.44 10.10
N VAL A 167 -13.00 -6.86 9.00
CA VAL A 167 -13.36 -7.35 7.66
C VAL A 167 -12.61 -8.65 7.38
N HIS A 168 -13.34 -9.67 6.90
CA HIS A 168 -12.74 -10.95 6.51
C HIS A 168 -11.93 -10.79 5.22
N ASP A 169 -10.77 -11.49 5.14
CA ASP A 169 -9.79 -11.32 4.06
C ASP A 169 -10.32 -11.66 2.66
N THR A 170 -11.35 -12.51 2.57
CA THR A 170 -12.02 -12.86 1.30
C THR A 170 -12.88 -11.73 0.71
N LYS A 171 -13.37 -10.77 1.52
CA LYS A 171 -14.29 -9.73 1.04
C LYS A 171 -13.69 -8.78 0.01
N PRO A 172 -12.47 -8.25 0.18
CA PRO A 172 -11.89 -7.30 -0.79
C PRO A 172 -11.33 -7.97 -2.05
N VAL A 173 -11.21 -9.30 -2.09
CA VAL A 173 -10.52 -10.03 -3.18
C VAL A 173 -11.13 -9.74 -4.55
N LEU A 174 -12.46 -9.79 -4.69
CA LEU A 174 -13.14 -9.54 -5.97
C LEU A 174 -12.90 -8.14 -6.52
N GLU A 175 -12.64 -7.18 -5.67
CA GLU A 175 -12.32 -5.81 -6.07
C GLU A 175 -10.84 -5.70 -6.47
N LEU A 176 -9.96 -6.27 -5.66
CA LEU A 176 -8.51 -6.32 -5.92
C LEU A 176 -8.15 -7.13 -7.17
N SER A 177 -9.02 -8.07 -7.56
CA SER A 177 -8.77 -8.93 -8.73
C SER A 177 -9.38 -8.42 -10.05
N LYS A 178 -9.92 -7.19 -10.08
CA LYS A 178 -10.59 -6.66 -11.29
C LYS A 178 -9.72 -6.59 -12.53
N LYS A 179 -8.42 -6.40 -12.36
CA LYS A 179 -7.43 -6.27 -13.44
C LYS A 179 -6.50 -7.48 -13.55
N LEU A 180 -6.74 -8.52 -12.72
CA LEU A 180 -5.90 -9.71 -12.72
C LEU A 180 -6.33 -10.69 -13.81
N THR A 181 -5.36 -11.47 -14.27
CA THR A 181 -5.54 -12.62 -15.16
C THR A 181 -4.67 -13.78 -14.67
N GLY A 182 -5.01 -15.01 -15.00
CA GLY A 182 -4.19 -16.18 -14.68
C GLY A 182 -4.38 -16.68 -13.25
N LYS A 183 -3.31 -16.90 -12.49
CA LYS A 183 -3.33 -17.59 -11.20
C LYS A 183 -3.07 -16.66 -10.03
N LEU A 184 -3.96 -16.69 -9.03
CA LEU A 184 -3.84 -15.93 -7.78
C LEU A 184 -3.55 -16.89 -6.62
N TYR A 185 -2.36 -16.81 -6.04
CA TYR A 185 -1.92 -17.67 -4.94
C TYR A 185 -2.21 -17.00 -3.58
N ALA A 186 -2.90 -17.74 -2.72
CA ALA A 186 -3.36 -17.24 -1.43
C ALA A 186 -3.19 -18.24 -0.29
N ASP A 187 -3.25 -17.75 0.96
CA ASP A 187 -3.26 -18.58 2.15
C ASP A 187 -4.60 -19.31 2.36
N LYS A 188 -4.62 -20.28 3.28
CA LYS A 188 -5.80 -21.05 3.71
C LYS A 188 -6.97 -20.18 4.19
N GLY A 189 -6.71 -18.95 4.62
CA GLY A 189 -7.72 -17.98 5.00
C GLY A 189 -8.64 -17.55 3.86
N TYR A 190 -8.19 -17.70 2.61
CA TYR A 190 -8.93 -17.34 1.40
C TYR A 190 -9.79 -18.46 0.82
N ILE A 191 -9.81 -19.65 1.44
CA ILE A 191 -10.59 -20.78 0.97
C ILE A 191 -12.09 -20.47 1.04
N SER A 192 -12.72 -20.33 -0.12
CA SER A 192 -14.16 -20.10 -0.28
C SER A 192 -14.61 -20.57 -1.66
N LYS A 193 -15.56 -21.52 -1.68
CA LYS A 193 -16.13 -22.03 -2.96
C LYS A 193 -16.74 -20.92 -3.78
N LYS A 194 -17.51 -20.02 -3.12
CA LYS A 194 -18.15 -18.87 -3.77
C LYS A 194 -17.13 -17.92 -4.38
N LEU A 195 -16.07 -17.58 -3.64
CA LEU A 195 -15.00 -16.70 -4.12
C LEU A 195 -14.27 -17.33 -5.31
N SER A 196 -13.90 -18.61 -5.22
CA SER A 196 -13.20 -19.33 -6.30
C SER A 196 -14.03 -19.38 -7.59
N ALA A 197 -15.35 -19.65 -7.50
CA ALA A 197 -16.25 -19.62 -8.65
C ALA A 197 -16.29 -18.20 -9.26
N SER A 198 -16.54 -17.17 -8.45
CA SER A 198 -16.63 -15.78 -8.95
C SER A 198 -15.32 -15.26 -9.55
N LEU A 199 -14.16 -15.75 -9.12
CA LEU A 199 -12.86 -15.41 -9.70
C LEU A 199 -12.65 -16.14 -11.02
N LYS A 200 -13.02 -17.43 -11.08
CA LYS A 200 -12.92 -18.24 -12.30
C LYS A 200 -13.75 -17.66 -13.44
N ASP A 201 -14.96 -17.17 -13.14
CA ASP A 201 -15.82 -16.47 -14.12
C ASP A 201 -15.15 -15.21 -14.70
N LYS A 202 -14.14 -14.65 -14.01
CA LYS A 202 -13.35 -13.49 -14.43
C LYS A 202 -11.99 -13.87 -15.04
N GLY A 203 -11.72 -15.16 -15.26
CA GLY A 203 -10.46 -15.65 -15.80
C GLY A 203 -9.31 -15.68 -14.79
N VAL A 204 -9.62 -15.72 -13.48
CA VAL A 204 -8.61 -15.81 -12.40
C VAL A 204 -8.79 -17.12 -11.62
N ASP A 205 -7.77 -17.96 -11.62
CA ASP A 205 -7.75 -19.20 -10.84
C ASP A 205 -7.19 -18.94 -9.45
N LEU A 206 -8.03 -19.09 -8.42
CA LEU A 206 -7.60 -18.97 -7.01
C LEU A 206 -6.98 -20.29 -6.54
N ILE A 207 -5.68 -20.27 -6.28
CA ILE A 207 -4.90 -21.43 -5.82
C ILE A 207 -4.57 -21.25 -4.32
N THR A 208 -5.00 -22.21 -3.51
CA THR A 208 -4.74 -22.22 -2.06
C THR A 208 -4.29 -23.59 -1.59
N THR A 209 -3.52 -23.65 -0.52
CA THR A 209 -3.30 -24.91 0.17
C THR A 209 -4.58 -25.37 0.88
N VAL A 210 -4.82 -26.68 0.96
CA VAL A 210 -5.98 -27.26 1.68
C VAL A 210 -5.74 -27.27 3.20
N ARG A 211 -6.82 -27.17 3.97
CA ARG A 211 -6.76 -27.35 5.41
C ARG A 211 -6.62 -28.83 5.75
N ARG A 212 -6.03 -29.15 6.91
CA ARG A 212 -5.78 -30.53 7.37
C ARG A 212 -7.04 -31.41 7.41
N ASN A 213 -8.19 -30.81 7.64
CA ASN A 213 -9.50 -31.49 7.72
C ASN A 213 -10.29 -31.48 6.39
N MET A 214 -9.67 -31.07 5.29
CA MET A 214 -10.30 -31.06 3.96
C MET A 214 -9.76 -32.21 3.11
N LYS A 215 -10.58 -32.72 2.19
CA LYS A 215 -10.13 -33.67 1.17
C LYS A 215 -8.97 -33.10 0.38
N ALA A 216 -7.96 -33.91 0.12
CA ALA A 216 -6.85 -33.52 -0.72
C ALA A 216 -7.35 -33.10 -2.11
N LYS A 217 -6.88 -31.95 -2.59
CA LYS A 217 -7.11 -31.48 -3.95
C LYS A 217 -5.84 -31.75 -4.75
N ALA A 218 -5.99 -32.33 -5.94
CA ALA A 218 -4.87 -32.43 -6.87
C ALA A 218 -4.40 -31.01 -7.22
N ILE A 219 -3.17 -30.71 -6.94
CA ILE A 219 -2.50 -29.43 -7.22
C ILE A 219 -1.31 -29.76 -8.09
N SER A 220 -1.13 -29.06 -9.20
CA SER A 220 0.02 -29.25 -10.09
C SER A 220 1.34 -29.03 -9.34
N LEU A 221 2.42 -29.63 -9.83
CA LEU A 221 3.75 -29.40 -9.25
C LEU A 221 4.14 -27.93 -9.29
N TRP A 222 3.76 -27.25 -10.39
CA TRP A 222 3.94 -25.81 -10.54
C TRP A 222 3.21 -25.03 -9.42
N ASP A 223 1.92 -25.29 -9.24
CA ASP A 223 1.12 -24.55 -8.24
C ASP A 223 1.62 -24.83 -6.82
N ARG A 224 2.12 -26.05 -6.55
CA ARG A 224 2.77 -26.38 -5.27
C ARG A 224 4.04 -25.57 -5.07
N ALA A 225 4.87 -25.43 -6.11
CA ALA A 225 6.07 -24.62 -6.06
C ALA A 225 5.75 -23.13 -5.84
N MET A 226 4.74 -22.60 -6.52
CA MET A 226 4.32 -21.19 -6.34
C MET A 226 3.70 -20.93 -4.96
N LEU A 227 2.92 -21.86 -4.42
CA LEU A 227 2.42 -21.76 -3.06
C LEU A 227 3.54 -21.76 -2.02
N SER A 228 4.63 -22.51 -2.24
CA SER A 228 5.80 -22.46 -1.35
C SER A 228 6.57 -21.14 -1.47
N ARG A 229 6.58 -20.52 -2.66
CA ARG A 229 7.22 -19.21 -2.93
C ARG A 229 6.37 -18.00 -2.49
N ARG A 230 5.18 -18.22 -1.92
CA ARG A 230 4.29 -17.16 -1.41
C ARG A 230 4.93 -16.27 -0.34
N PHE A 231 6.04 -16.72 0.27
CA PHE A 231 6.79 -15.88 1.22
C PHE A 231 7.23 -14.52 0.65
N ILE A 232 7.23 -14.35 -0.69
CA ILE A 232 7.54 -13.07 -1.33
C ILE A 232 6.62 -11.95 -0.81
N ILE A 233 5.30 -12.21 -0.73
CA ILE A 233 4.35 -11.19 -0.24
C ILE A 233 4.51 -10.94 1.27
N GLU A 234 4.94 -11.94 2.03
CA GLU A 234 5.26 -11.79 3.46
C GLU A 234 6.50 -10.89 3.62
N THR A 235 7.53 -11.08 2.79
CA THR A 235 8.71 -10.21 2.74
C THR A 235 8.34 -8.76 2.36
N ILE A 236 7.43 -8.58 1.40
CA ILE A 236 6.93 -7.25 1.01
C ILE A 236 6.18 -6.59 2.17
N ASN A 237 5.30 -7.33 2.83
CA ASN A 237 4.60 -6.87 4.02
C ASN A 237 5.56 -6.44 5.14
N ASP A 238 6.62 -7.23 5.36
CA ASP A 238 7.67 -6.90 6.35
C ASP A 238 8.43 -5.63 5.96
N GLN A 239 8.84 -5.49 4.70
CA GLN A 239 9.50 -4.27 4.22
C GLN A 239 8.62 -3.02 4.37
N LEU A 240 7.33 -3.11 4.04
CA LEU A 240 6.39 -2.02 4.22
C LEU A 240 6.28 -1.60 5.69
N LYS A 241 6.23 -2.57 6.61
CA LYS A 241 6.11 -2.28 8.04
C LYS A 241 7.40 -1.76 8.67
N ASN A 242 8.52 -2.41 8.40
CA ASN A 242 9.77 -2.21 9.12
C ASN A 242 10.73 -1.24 8.42
N ILE A 243 10.72 -1.18 7.09
CA ILE A 243 11.55 -0.24 6.32
C ILE A 243 10.75 1.03 6.02
N SER A 244 9.59 0.92 5.35
CA SER A 244 8.74 2.06 5.01
C SER A 244 7.86 2.53 6.18
N GLN A 245 7.92 1.87 7.33
CA GLN A 245 7.28 2.24 8.60
C GLN A 245 5.78 2.58 8.49
N VAL A 246 5.05 1.86 7.63
CA VAL A 246 3.60 2.08 7.45
C VAL A 246 2.79 1.73 8.72
N GLU A 247 3.30 0.81 9.56
CA GLU A 247 2.75 0.50 10.88
C GLU A 247 3.41 1.35 11.97
N HIS A 248 3.22 2.67 11.91
CA HIS A 248 3.70 3.56 12.95
C HIS A 248 2.56 3.97 13.89
N SER A 249 2.72 3.70 15.18
CA SER A 249 1.62 3.63 16.15
C SER A 249 1.20 4.95 16.79
N ARG A 250 1.67 6.12 16.33
CA ARG A 250 1.40 7.39 17.04
C ARG A 250 0.77 8.46 16.15
N HIS A 251 -0.09 8.06 15.24
CA HIS A 251 -0.84 9.01 14.42
C HIS A 251 -1.79 9.84 15.29
N ARG A 252 -1.74 11.16 15.10
CA ARG A 252 -2.60 12.11 15.81
C ARG A 252 -3.88 12.44 15.03
N SER A 253 -3.98 12.00 13.78
CA SER A 253 -5.15 12.20 12.92
C SER A 253 -5.30 11.06 11.90
N PRO A 254 -6.53 10.78 11.43
CA PRO A 254 -6.75 9.84 10.32
C PRO A 254 -6.05 10.26 9.03
N ASN A 255 -6.00 11.57 8.74
CA ASN A 255 -5.28 12.10 7.56
C ASN A 255 -3.78 11.83 7.64
N GLY A 256 -3.16 12.01 8.81
CA GLY A 256 -1.75 11.69 9.02
C GLY A 256 -1.45 10.20 8.85
N PHE A 257 -2.36 9.34 9.28
CA PHE A 257 -2.28 7.90 9.05
C PHE A 257 -2.37 7.55 7.55
N MET A 258 -3.34 8.12 6.85
CA MET A 258 -3.53 7.87 5.41
C MET A 258 -2.33 8.35 4.60
N LEU A 259 -1.78 9.52 4.91
CA LEU A 259 -0.55 10.04 4.28
C LEU A 259 0.63 9.10 4.51
N ASN A 260 0.83 8.65 5.74
CA ASN A 260 1.91 7.72 6.08
C ASN A 260 1.79 6.42 5.29
N LEU A 261 0.58 5.86 5.20
CA LEU A 261 0.32 4.64 4.45
C LEU A 261 0.59 4.83 2.95
N LEU A 262 -0.01 5.85 2.35
CA LEU A 262 0.13 6.13 0.91
C LEU A 262 1.59 6.42 0.53
N ALA A 263 2.27 7.26 1.31
CA ALA A 263 3.67 7.58 1.04
C ALA A 263 4.61 6.38 1.23
N GLY A 264 4.32 5.50 2.19
CA GLY A 264 5.06 4.25 2.36
C GLY A 264 4.85 3.28 1.19
N LEU A 265 3.62 3.18 0.66
CA LEU A 265 3.32 2.40 -0.54
C LEU A 265 4.02 2.97 -1.78
N VAL A 266 3.97 4.30 -1.98
CA VAL A 266 4.68 4.98 -3.07
C VAL A 266 6.19 4.77 -2.96
N ALA A 267 6.77 4.96 -1.77
CA ALA A 267 8.20 4.74 -1.53
C ALA A 267 8.62 3.29 -1.85
N TYR A 268 7.78 2.31 -1.54
CA TYR A 268 8.00 0.93 -1.93
C TYR A 268 7.96 0.74 -3.46
N CYS A 269 6.98 1.35 -4.14
CA CYS A 269 6.86 1.26 -5.60
C CYS A 269 8.07 1.86 -6.33
N LEU A 270 8.65 2.93 -5.78
CA LEU A 270 9.85 3.60 -6.32
C LEU A 270 11.17 2.89 -5.97
N LYS A 271 11.13 1.80 -5.22
CA LYS A 271 12.33 1.07 -4.83
C LYS A 271 12.89 0.29 -6.02
N ASP A 272 14.19 0.41 -6.31
CA ASP A 272 14.86 -0.30 -7.41
C ASP A 272 14.92 -1.81 -7.15
N ASN A 273 15.36 -2.20 -5.96
CA ASN A 273 15.52 -3.60 -5.59
C ASN A 273 14.30 -4.10 -4.81
N LYS A 274 13.33 -4.68 -5.53
CA LYS A 274 12.16 -5.34 -4.95
C LYS A 274 12.43 -6.84 -4.73
N PRO A 275 11.85 -7.45 -3.69
CA PRO A 275 11.81 -8.92 -3.60
C PRO A 275 11.21 -9.50 -4.88
N THR A 276 11.91 -10.38 -5.56
CA THR A 276 11.46 -10.99 -6.81
C THR A 276 11.67 -12.49 -6.80
N LEU A 277 10.79 -13.21 -7.48
CA LEU A 277 11.03 -14.60 -7.82
C LEU A 277 11.73 -14.63 -9.17
N ASN A 278 13.00 -15.01 -9.20
CA ASN A 278 13.77 -15.17 -10.43
C ASN A 278 13.26 -16.38 -11.20
N LEU A 279 12.13 -16.21 -11.91
CA LEU A 279 11.55 -17.26 -12.75
C LEU A 279 12.25 -17.25 -14.10
N THR A 280 12.79 -18.41 -14.49
CA THR A 280 13.35 -18.61 -15.84
C THR A 280 12.24 -18.61 -16.90
N ASP A 281 12.57 -18.38 -18.15
CA ASP A 281 11.60 -18.43 -19.26
C ASP A 281 10.98 -19.83 -19.43
N ILE A 282 11.75 -20.88 -19.13
CA ILE A 282 11.27 -22.27 -19.11
C ILE A 282 10.21 -22.46 -18.02
N GLU A 283 10.45 -21.92 -16.83
CA GLU A 283 9.47 -21.97 -15.72
C GLU A 283 8.19 -21.16 -16.05
N ARG A 284 8.29 -20.03 -16.73
CA ARG A 284 7.13 -19.26 -17.20
C ARG A 284 6.33 -19.97 -18.27
N ASN A 285 7.01 -20.57 -19.23
CA ASN A 285 6.36 -21.30 -20.33
C ASN A 285 5.69 -22.60 -19.84
N SER A 286 6.21 -23.27 -18.82
CA SER A 286 5.56 -24.43 -18.21
C SER A 286 4.22 -24.12 -17.52
N MET A 287 3.95 -22.84 -17.20
CA MET A 287 2.64 -22.38 -16.70
C MET A 287 1.54 -22.45 -17.77
N ILE A 288 1.91 -22.29 -19.05
CA ILE A 288 0.95 -22.28 -20.17
C ILE A 288 0.49 -23.71 -20.50
N ILE A 289 1.29 -24.70 -20.15
CA ILE A 289 1.06 -26.14 -20.49
C ILE A 289 0.37 -26.89 -19.33
N ALA A 290 0.30 -26.31 -18.13
CA ALA A 290 -0.27 -26.91 -16.92
C ALA A 290 -1.64 -26.32 -16.56
#